data_0eba96e884e018058e65fe145c7f5cdb
#
_entry.id   0eba96e884e018058e65fe145c7f5cdb
#
_cell.length_a   1.000
_cell.length_b   1.000
_cell.length_c   1.000
_cell.angle_alpha   90.00
_cell.angle_beta   90.00
_cell.angle_gamma   90.00
#
_symmetry.space_group_name_H-M   'P 1'
#
loop_
_entity.id
_entity.type
_entity.pdbx_description
1 polymer ?
#
loop_
_entity_poly.entity_id
_entity_poly.type
_entity_poly.pdbx_seq_one_letter_code
_entity_poly.pdbx_strand_id
1 'polypeptide(L)'
;DPEIAEMQVLDQVALSVIQWSGVDAQEVSLDWTQMLSPSHVQLFANAVQRLPRAFVMSNTAPAEAMTKALGHFDHGPNSARQVIDMSGDGTPNAGGEVNRLRRQAERSGVTINGLAIEGLGRASTNFYTRHVITADGFVETAQGHRDYARAIRRKILREISTVFG
;
A
#
# COMPACT_ATOMS: atom_id res chain seq x y z
N ASP A 1 -0.98 -2.56 -29.56
CA ASP A 1 -2.00 -1.56 -29.26
C ASP A 1 -1.97 -1.26 -27.77
N PRO A 2 -1.77 0.00 -27.33
CA PRO A 2 -1.69 0.37 -25.90
C PRO A 2 -2.93 -0.05 -25.09
N GLU A 3 -4.11 0.03 -25.65
CA GLU A 3 -5.36 -0.38 -24.99
C GLU A 3 -5.41 -1.89 -24.74
N ILE A 4 -4.91 -2.70 -25.67
CA ILE A 4 -4.83 -4.16 -25.51
C ILE A 4 -3.80 -4.52 -24.44
N ALA A 5 -2.67 -3.81 -24.39
CA ALA A 5 -1.67 -4.00 -23.37
C ALA A 5 -2.19 -3.62 -21.96
N GLU A 6 -2.91 -2.50 -21.83
CA GLU A 6 -3.57 -2.12 -20.58
C GLU A 6 -4.63 -3.14 -20.13
N MET A 7 -5.43 -3.66 -21.05
CA MET A 7 -6.41 -4.70 -20.72
C MET A 7 -5.76 -6.00 -20.27
N GLN A 8 -4.68 -6.44 -20.92
CA GLN A 8 -3.94 -7.64 -20.50
C GLN A 8 -3.28 -7.51 -19.13
N VAL A 9 -2.90 -6.28 -18.72
CA VAL A 9 -2.37 -6.01 -17.39
C VAL A 9 -3.46 -6.07 -16.32
N LEU A 10 -4.61 -5.49 -16.60
CA LEU A 10 -5.74 -5.43 -15.65
C LEU A 10 -6.24 -6.84 -15.29
N ASP A 11 -6.30 -7.77 -16.26
CA ASP A 11 -6.72 -9.15 -16.04
C ASP A 11 -5.82 -9.92 -15.03
N GLN A 12 -4.66 -9.36 -14.66
CA GLN A 12 -3.70 -10.00 -13.77
C GLN A 12 -3.56 -9.30 -12.41
N VAL A 13 -4.32 -8.23 -12.15
CA VAL A 13 -4.23 -7.45 -10.92
C VAL A 13 -5.45 -7.67 -10.04
N ALA A 14 -5.21 -7.99 -8.78
CA ALA A 14 -6.23 -7.94 -7.73
C ALA A 14 -5.80 -6.93 -6.67
N LEU A 15 -6.76 -6.16 -6.17
CA LEU A 15 -6.55 -5.12 -5.17
C LEU A 15 -7.40 -5.38 -3.93
N SER A 16 -6.86 -5.04 -2.77
CA SER A 16 -7.56 -4.98 -1.49
C SER A 16 -7.16 -3.71 -0.76
N VAL A 17 -8.00 -3.20 0.11
CA VAL A 17 -7.71 -2.00 0.92
C VAL A 17 -7.84 -2.31 2.40
N ILE A 18 -6.78 -2.03 3.13
CA ILE A 18 -6.74 -2.11 4.58
C ILE A 18 -6.57 -0.71 5.15
N GLN A 19 -7.49 -0.27 5.99
CA GLN A 19 -7.30 0.91 6.81
C GLN A 19 -6.62 0.51 8.12
N TRP A 20 -5.71 1.34 8.61
CA TRP A 20 -4.95 1.05 9.82
C TRP A 20 -4.63 2.30 10.63
N SER A 21 -4.37 2.12 11.92
CA SER A 21 -3.97 3.16 12.85
C SER A 21 -3.17 2.59 14.03
N GLY A 22 -3.76 2.42 15.21
CA GLY A 22 -3.13 1.89 16.42
C GLY A 22 -2.98 0.36 16.43
N VAL A 23 -2.58 -0.20 17.57
CA VAL A 23 -2.23 -1.61 17.74
C VAL A 23 -3.40 -2.55 17.39
N ASP A 24 -4.61 -2.23 17.82
CA ASP A 24 -5.82 -3.04 17.57
C ASP A 24 -6.72 -2.44 16.47
N ALA A 25 -6.15 -1.60 15.62
CA ALA A 25 -6.87 -0.80 14.64
C ALA A 25 -6.43 -1.10 13.21
N GLN A 26 -6.80 -2.28 12.70
CA GLN A 26 -6.63 -2.67 11.31
C GLN A 26 -7.91 -3.32 10.78
N GLU A 27 -8.41 -2.81 9.67
CA GLU A 27 -9.64 -3.27 9.03
C GLU A 27 -9.44 -3.50 7.54
N VAL A 28 -9.86 -4.67 7.03
CA VAL A 28 -10.02 -4.89 5.59
C VAL A 28 -11.28 -4.16 5.16
N SER A 29 -11.11 -2.97 4.61
CA SER A 29 -12.22 -2.10 4.20
C SER A 29 -12.77 -2.42 2.82
N LEU A 30 -11.93 -2.93 1.92
CA LEU A 30 -12.32 -3.55 0.66
C LEU A 30 -11.53 -4.85 0.48
N ASP A 31 -12.24 -5.94 0.29
CA ASP A 31 -11.64 -7.25 0.10
C ASP A 31 -11.09 -7.42 -1.33
N TRP A 32 -10.39 -8.51 -1.57
CA TRP A 32 -9.76 -8.79 -2.85
C TRP A 32 -10.72 -8.67 -4.02
N THR A 33 -10.40 -7.79 -4.94
CA THR A 33 -11.19 -7.50 -6.13
C THR A 33 -10.31 -7.55 -7.37
N GLN A 34 -10.64 -8.41 -8.33
CA GLN A 34 -9.92 -8.51 -9.60
C GLN A 34 -10.29 -7.35 -10.53
N MET A 35 -9.26 -6.78 -11.15
CA MET A 35 -9.39 -5.66 -12.09
C MET A 35 -9.53 -6.22 -13.52
N LEU A 36 -10.73 -6.73 -13.86
CA LEU A 36 -10.98 -7.41 -15.14
C LEU A 36 -11.27 -6.46 -16.31
N SER A 37 -11.48 -5.18 -16.04
CA SER A 37 -11.80 -4.17 -17.05
C SER A 37 -11.59 -2.76 -16.51
N PRO A 38 -11.47 -1.72 -17.36
CA PRO A 38 -11.47 -0.33 -16.93
C PRO A 38 -12.67 0.04 -16.05
N SER A 39 -13.84 -0.57 -16.30
CA SER A 39 -15.03 -0.37 -15.48
C SER A 39 -14.86 -0.91 -14.06
N HIS A 40 -14.20 -2.06 -13.86
CA HIS A 40 -13.88 -2.58 -12.54
C HIS A 40 -12.91 -1.65 -11.78
N VAL A 41 -11.90 -1.11 -12.47
CA VAL A 41 -10.99 -0.11 -11.88
C VAL A 41 -11.76 1.12 -11.42
N GLN A 42 -12.68 1.64 -12.25
CA GLN A 42 -13.48 2.80 -11.89
C GLN A 42 -14.43 2.52 -10.72
N LEU A 43 -15.07 1.36 -10.69
CA LEU A 43 -15.92 0.94 -9.57
C LEU A 43 -15.13 0.81 -8.28
N PHE A 44 -13.95 0.20 -8.34
CA PHE A 44 -13.06 0.07 -7.19
C PHE A 44 -12.60 1.45 -6.68
N ALA A 45 -12.15 2.33 -7.58
CA ALA A 45 -11.76 3.70 -7.23
C ALA A 45 -12.91 4.48 -6.57
N ASN A 46 -14.13 4.36 -7.10
CA ASN A 46 -15.31 4.97 -6.50
C ASN A 46 -15.63 4.39 -5.12
N ALA A 47 -15.44 3.09 -4.92
CA ALA A 47 -15.61 2.44 -3.63
C ALA A 47 -14.59 2.96 -2.62
N VAL A 48 -13.30 3.08 -2.99
CA VAL A 48 -12.25 3.66 -2.15
C VAL A 48 -12.58 5.09 -1.73
N GLN A 49 -13.04 5.93 -2.68
CA GLN A 49 -13.41 7.32 -2.39
C GLN A 49 -14.57 7.45 -1.40
N ARG A 50 -15.45 6.46 -1.35
CA ARG A 50 -16.64 6.44 -0.47
C ARG A 50 -16.39 5.74 0.85
N LEU A 51 -15.22 5.14 1.06
CA LEU A 51 -14.90 4.49 2.32
C LEU A 51 -15.01 5.49 3.48
N PRO A 52 -15.78 5.16 4.51
CA PRO A 52 -15.72 5.94 5.74
C PRO A 52 -14.33 5.78 6.35
N ARG A 53 -13.87 6.80 7.07
CA ARG A 53 -12.66 6.70 7.85
C ARG A 53 -12.88 5.70 8.99
N ALA A 54 -12.19 4.55 8.97
CA ALA A 54 -12.38 3.48 9.95
C ALA A 54 -11.90 3.89 11.36
N PHE A 55 -10.81 4.67 11.42
CA PHE A 55 -10.19 5.04 12.70
C PHE A 55 -9.99 6.55 12.79
N VAL A 56 -10.34 7.11 13.96
CA VAL A 56 -10.21 8.54 14.27
C VAL A 56 -9.46 8.68 15.58
N MET A 57 -8.47 9.59 15.63
CA MET A 57 -7.67 9.90 16.81
C MET A 57 -7.03 8.67 17.47
N SER A 58 -6.24 7.94 16.70
CA SER A 58 -5.56 6.73 17.15
C SER A 58 -4.04 6.86 16.96
N ASN A 59 -3.30 5.90 17.52
CA ASN A 59 -1.86 5.80 17.42
C ASN A 59 -1.43 5.35 16.00
N THR A 60 -0.13 5.35 15.76
CA THR A 60 0.50 4.90 14.51
C THR A 60 1.28 3.62 14.78
N ALA A 61 0.74 2.48 14.35
CA ALA A 61 1.28 1.13 14.57
C ALA A 61 1.53 0.40 13.23
N PRO A 62 2.60 0.76 12.51
CA PRO A 62 2.87 0.19 11.18
C PRO A 62 3.21 -1.30 11.20
N ALA A 63 3.80 -1.83 12.27
CA ALA A 63 4.11 -3.26 12.37
C ALA A 63 2.84 -4.11 12.37
N GLU A 64 1.79 -3.68 13.06
CA GLU A 64 0.49 -4.35 13.10
C GLU A 64 -0.22 -4.27 11.74
N ALA A 65 -0.11 -3.12 11.06
CA ALA A 65 -0.61 -2.97 9.69
C ALA A 65 0.10 -3.94 8.73
N MET A 66 1.43 -4.05 8.81
CA MET A 66 2.21 -4.99 8.01
C MET A 66 1.85 -6.45 8.33
N THR A 67 1.65 -6.79 9.60
CA THR A 67 1.21 -8.12 10.02
C THR A 67 -0.14 -8.46 9.42
N LYS A 68 -1.10 -7.54 9.49
CA LYS A 68 -2.43 -7.71 8.90
C LYS A 68 -2.35 -7.89 7.38
N ALA A 69 -1.57 -7.05 6.70
CA ALA A 69 -1.43 -7.11 5.24
C ALA A 69 -0.76 -8.40 4.77
N LEU A 70 0.32 -8.84 5.44
CA LEU A 70 1.00 -10.10 5.12
C LEU A 70 0.07 -11.31 5.27
N GLY A 71 -0.68 -11.39 6.37
CA GLY A 71 -1.65 -12.45 6.59
C GLY A 71 -2.85 -12.40 5.64
N HIS A 72 -3.19 -11.23 5.11
CA HIS A 72 -4.31 -11.08 4.19
C HIS A 72 -4.06 -11.70 2.81
N PHE A 73 -2.81 -11.90 2.41
CA PHE A 73 -2.47 -12.63 1.18
C PHE A 73 -2.93 -14.09 1.20
N ASP A 74 -3.06 -14.71 2.37
CA ASP A 74 -3.57 -16.08 2.49
C ASP A 74 -5.04 -16.22 2.05
N HIS A 75 -5.75 -15.11 2.00
CA HIS A 75 -7.16 -15.02 1.55
C HIS A 75 -7.30 -14.43 0.14
N GLY A 76 -6.20 -14.08 -0.49
CA GLY A 76 -6.16 -13.49 -1.83
C GLY A 76 -6.05 -14.52 -2.95
N PRO A 77 -6.15 -14.05 -4.20
CA PRO A 77 -5.89 -14.90 -5.35
C PRO A 77 -4.41 -15.33 -5.37
N ASN A 78 -4.15 -16.51 -5.90
CA ASN A 78 -2.77 -16.95 -6.14
C ASN A 78 -2.11 -16.05 -7.18
N SER A 79 -0.98 -15.45 -6.84
CA SER A 79 -0.30 -14.47 -7.66
C SER A 79 1.22 -14.66 -7.63
N ALA A 80 1.87 -14.47 -8.78
CA ALA A 80 3.31 -14.56 -8.91
C ALA A 80 4.05 -13.39 -8.21
N ARG A 81 3.37 -12.26 -8.00
CA ARG A 81 3.91 -11.07 -7.35
C ARG A 81 2.93 -10.54 -6.32
N GLN A 82 3.42 -10.33 -5.11
CA GLN A 82 2.66 -9.75 -4.01
C GLN A 82 3.31 -8.45 -3.58
N VAL A 83 2.50 -7.39 -3.51
CA VAL A 83 2.96 -6.04 -3.15
C VAL A 83 2.09 -5.45 -2.06
N ILE A 84 2.71 -4.88 -1.05
CA ILE A 84 2.06 -4.05 -0.04
C ILE A 84 2.41 -2.59 -0.32
N ASP A 85 1.38 -1.78 -0.51
CA ASP A 85 1.48 -0.34 -0.59
C ASP A 85 1.11 0.28 0.74
N MET A 86 2.10 0.76 1.49
CA MET A 86 1.89 1.32 2.80
C MET A 86 1.95 2.84 2.78
N SER A 87 0.85 3.50 3.16
CA SER A 87 0.76 4.96 3.24
C SER A 87 0.59 5.43 4.68
N GLY A 88 1.30 6.47 5.07
CA GLY A 88 1.16 7.08 6.39
C GLY A 88 1.82 8.47 6.48
N ASP A 89 1.39 9.23 7.49
CA ASP A 89 1.77 10.63 7.71
C ASP A 89 2.61 10.83 9.00
N GLY A 90 3.08 9.74 9.60
CA GLY A 90 3.84 9.80 10.83
C GLY A 90 4.85 8.66 11.01
N THR A 91 5.69 8.84 12.02
CA THR A 91 6.54 7.78 12.55
C THR A 91 5.79 6.96 13.59
N PRO A 92 6.19 5.69 13.85
CA PRO A 92 5.49 4.86 14.81
C PRO A 92 5.57 5.47 16.22
N ASN A 93 4.46 5.43 16.93
CA ASN A 93 4.36 5.76 18.34
C ASN A 93 3.72 4.64 19.18
N ALA A 94 3.42 3.51 18.52
CA ALA A 94 2.87 2.31 19.13
C ALA A 94 3.24 1.07 18.31
N GLY A 95 3.08 -0.11 18.90
CA GLY A 95 3.18 -1.39 18.23
C GLY A 95 4.56 -2.04 18.24
N GLY A 96 4.69 -3.07 17.41
CA GLY A 96 5.85 -3.94 17.35
C GLY A 96 7.00 -3.45 16.47
N GLU A 97 7.94 -4.36 16.22
CA GLU A 97 9.14 -4.05 15.44
C GLU A 97 8.92 -4.14 13.92
N VAL A 98 8.88 -3.00 13.26
CA VAL A 98 8.72 -2.87 11.79
C VAL A 98 9.81 -3.62 11.03
N ASN A 99 11.07 -3.52 11.44
CA ASN A 99 12.18 -4.22 10.79
C ASN A 99 12.02 -5.75 10.77
N ARG A 100 11.39 -6.33 11.79
CA ARG A 100 11.09 -7.77 11.80
C ARG A 100 10.11 -8.14 10.71
N LEU A 101 9.05 -7.36 10.56
CA LEU A 101 8.02 -7.57 9.53
C LEU A 101 8.57 -7.33 8.11
N ARG A 102 9.42 -6.33 7.92
CA ARG A 102 10.12 -6.11 6.65
C ARG A 102 10.93 -7.35 6.25
N ARG A 103 11.75 -7.88 7.15
CA ARG A 103 12.52 -9.11 6.87
C ARG A 103 11.62 -10.33 6.62
N GLN A 104 10.46 -10.39 7.26
CA GLN A 104 9.48 -11.45 6.99
C GLN A 104 8.93 -11.32 5.57
N ALA A 105 8.53 -10.11 5.13
CA ALA A 105 8.10 -9.83 3.77
C ALA A 105 9.17 -10.24 2.74
N GLU A 106 10.41 -9.82 2.94
CA GLU A 106 11.54 -10.17 2.05
C GLU A 106 11.73 -11.69 1.92
N ARG A 107 11.66 -12.43 3.04
CA ARG A 107 11.76 -13.90 3.02
C ARG A 107 10.58 -14.58 2.32
N SER A 108 9.42 -13.95 2.33
CA SER A 108 8.20 -14.45 1.65
C SER A 108 8.09 -13.99 0.20
N GLY A 109 9.05 -13.20 -0.30
CA GLY A 109 9.00 -12.65 -1.66
C GLY A 109 7.96 -11.54 -1.85
N VAL A 110 7.52 -10.90 -0.76
CA VAL A 110 6.58 -9.77 -0.80
C VAL A 110 7.36 -8.46 -0.87
N THR A 111 7.06 -7.64 -1.86
CA THR A 111 7.59 -6.27 -1.98
C THR A 111 6.76 -5.31 -1.11
N ILE A 112 7.41 -4.46 -0.34
CA ILE A 112 6.75 -3.36 0.38
C ILE A 112 7.24 -2.04 -0.18
N ASN A 113 6.30 -1.25 -0.73
CA ASN A 113 6.51 0.13 -1.14
C ASN A 113 5.89 1.08 -0.12
N GLY A 114 6.40 2.30 -0.05
CA GLY A 114 5.93 3.33 0.85
C GLY A 114 5.40 4.57 0.14
N LEU A 115 4.35 5.17 0.70
CA LEU A 115 3.94 6.53 0.40
C LEU A 115 3.97 7.32 1.72
N ALA A 116 5.04 8.10 1.89
CA ALA A 116 5.21 8.94 3.07
C ALA A 116 4.54 10.30 2.86
N ILE A 117 3.62 10.65 3.74
CA ILE A 117 2.98 11.97 3.75
C ILE A 117 3.72 12.81 4.78
N GLU A 118 4.37 13.88 4.29
CA GLU A 118 5.14 14.77 5.15
C GLU A 118 4.30 15.93 5.68
N GLY A 119 4.59 16.31 6.93
CA GLY A 119 4.16 17.58 7.51
C GLY A 119 5.29 18.60 7.41
N LEU A 120 6.01 18.77 8.51
CA LEU A 120 7.21 19.60 8.55
C LEU A 120 8.45 18.70 8.55
N GLY A 121 9.28 18.80 7.50
CA GLY A 121 10.52 18.03 7.38
C GLY A 121 10.38 16.75 6.57
N ARG A 122 11.19 15.72 6.89
CA ARG A 122 11.27 14.44 6.16
C ARG A 122 11.26 13.23 7.11
N ALA A 123 10.64 13.34 8.25
CA ALA A 123 10.66 12.28 9.27
C ALA A 123 9.97 10.99 8.77
N SER A 124 8.81 11.14 8.13
CA SER A 124 8.06 10.01 7.56
C SER A 124 8.82 9.34 6.41
N THR A 125 9.33 10.12 5.44
CA THR A 125 10.12 9.58 4.33
C THR A 125 11.35 8.82 4.82
N ASN A 126 12.09 9.38 5.77
CA ASN A 126 13.28 8.75 6.34
C ASN A 126 12.93 7.44 7.07
N PHE A 127 11.84 7.44 7.83
CA PHE A 127 11.36 6.25 8.51
C PHE A 127 10.98 5.16 7.53
N TYR A 128 10.17 5.46 6.51
CA TYR A 128 9.76 4.50 5.49
C TYR A 128 10.96 3.94 4.73
N THR A 129 11.90 4.80 4.32
CA THR A 129 13.09 4.38 3.59
C THR A 129 13.99 3.44 4.40
N ARG A 130 14.14 3.69 5.70
CA ARG A 130 15.06 2.92 6.55
C ARG A 130 14.44 1.66 7.13
N HIS A 131 13.14 1.65 7.39
CA HIS A 131 12.51 0.63 8.24
C HIS A 131 11.35 -0.11 7.59
N VAL A 132 10.63 0.49 6.64
CA VAL A 132 9.38 -0.07 6.11
C VAL A 132 9.58 -0.82 4.80
N ILE A 133 10.18 -0.17 3.80
CA ILE A 133 10.30 -0.75 2.46
C ILE A 133 11.26 -1.93 2.42
N THR A 134 10.96 -2.92 1.56
CA THR A 134 11.87 -4.02 1.23
C THR A 134 13.02 -3.54 0.33
N ALA A 135 14.04 -4.37 0.15
CA ALA A 135 15.22 -4.01 -0.65
C ALA A 135 14.89 -3.68 -2.12
N ASP A 136 13.85 -4.29 -2.66
CA ASP A 136 13.30 -4.06 -4.01
C ASP A 136 12.19 -3.00 -4.04
N GLY A 137 11.79 -2.49 -2.87
CA GLY A 137 10.76 -1.47 -2.72
C GLY A 137 11.28 -0.05 -2.92
N PHE A 138 10.36 0.89 -2.93
CA PHE A 138 10.68 2.33 -3.01
C PHE A 138 9.72 3.17 -2.17
N VAL A 139 10.13 4.41 -1.89
CA VAL A 139 9.28 5.40 -1.22
C VAL A 139 8.96 6.53 -2.19
N GLU A 140 7.68 6.86 -2.28
CA GLU A 140 7.21 8.12 -2.84
C GLU A 140 6.85 9.08 -1.71
N THR A 141 7.12 10.37 -1.87
CA THR A 141 6.84 11.39 -0.85
C THR A 141 5.77 12.35 -1.32
N ALA A 142 4.72 12.51 -0.52
CA ALA A 142 3.73 13.57 -0.66
C ALA A 142 4.07 14.72 0.30
N GLN A 143 4.10 15.95 -0.22
CA GLN A 143 4.31 17.16 0.57
C GLN A 143 2.99 17.61 1.22
N GLY A 144 2.54 16.85 2.23
CA GLY A 144 1.26 17.01 2.88
C GLY A 144 0.09 16.34 2.16
N HIS A 145 -1.07 16.34 2.81
CA HIS A 145 -2.28 15.67 2.31
C HIS A 145 -2.79 16.22 0.97
N ARG A 146 -2.55 17.49 0.67
CA ARG A 146 -2.95 18.11 -0.60
C ARG A 146 -2.18 17.55 -1.80
N ASP A 147 -0.98 17.08 -1.58
CA ASP A 147 -0.09 16.52 -2.60
C ASP A 147 -0.27 15.02 -2.79
N TYR A 148 -1.12 14.38 -1.96
CA TYR A 148 -1.32 12.93 -1.93
C TYR A 148 -1.73 12.37 -3.30
N ALA A 149 -2.70 13.01 -3.98
CA ALA A 149 -3.20 12.53 -5.26
C ALA A 149 -2.11 12.47 -6.35
N ARG A 150 -1.20 13.46 -6.37
CA ARG A 150 -0.05 13.48 -7.27
C ARG A 150 0.93 12.36 -6.93
N ALA A 151 1.26 12.21 -5.66
CA ALA A 151 2.24 11.24 -5.19
C ALA A 151 1.76 9.80 -5.41
N ILE A 152 0.49 9.49 -5.09
CA ILE A 152 -0.07 8.14 -5.31
C ILE A 152 -0.12 7.80 -6.80
N ARG A 153 -0.48 8.75 -7.67
CA ARG A 153 -0.46 8.53 -9.12
C ARG A 153 0.94 8.20 -9.63
N ARG A 154 1.97 8.95 -9.20
CA ARG A 154 3.37 8.69 -9.57
C ARG A 154 3.82 7.32 -9.09
N LYS A 155 3.45 6.95 -7.87
CA LYS A 155 3.76 5.66 -7.27
C LYS A 155 3.17 4.51 -8.09
N ILE A 156 1.88 4.56 -8.42
CA ILE A 156 1.21 3.54 -9.24
C ILE A 156 1.86 3.42 -10.62
N LEU A 157 2.14 4.54 -11.29
CA LEU A 157 2.81 4.52 -12.60
C LEU A 157 4.18 3.85 -12.53
N ARG A 158 4.94 4.08 -11.46
CA ARG A 158 6.25 3.44 -11.26
C ARG A 158 6.10 1.93 -11.05
N GLU A 159 5.11 1.48 -10.30
CA GLU A 159 4.84 0.06 -10.07
C GLU A 159 4.47 -0.67 -11.35
N ILE A 160 3.59 -0.09 -12.15
CA ILE A 160 3.20 -0.64 -13.45
C ILE A 160 4.42 -0.73 -14.37
N SER A 161 5.26 0.30 -14.42
CA SER A 161 6.46 0.32 -15.27
C SER A 161 7.47 -0.77 -14.91
N THR A 162 7.58 -1.14 -13.64
CA THR A 162 8.48 -2.22 -13.18
C THR A 162 7.97 -3.62 -13.53
N VAL A 163 6.70 -3.76 -13.86
CA VAL A 163 6.12 -5.04 -14.32
C VAL A 163 6.47 -5.31 -15.78
N PHE A 164 6.74 -4.27 -16.58
CA PHE A 164 6.96 -4.35 -18.04
C PHE A 164 8.43 -4.12 -18.47
N GLY A 165 9.30 -3.81 -17.55
CA GLY A 165 10.76 -3.68 -17.76
C GLY A 165 11.50 -4.91 -17.36
#